data_1426d73b22db139106c806894a34ebdc
#
_entry.id   1426d73b22db139106c806894a34ebdc
#
_cell.length_a   1.000
_cell.length_b   1.000
_cell.length_c   1.000
_cell.angle_alpha   90.00
_cell.angle_beta   90.00
_cell.angle_gamma   90.00
#
_symmetry.space_group_name_H-M   'P 1'
#
loop_
_entity.id
_entity.type
_entity.pdbx_description
1 polymer ?
#
loop_
_entity_poly.entity_id
_entity_poly.type
_entity_poly.pdbx_seq_one_letter_code
_entity_poly.pdbx_strand_id
1 'polypeptide(L)'
;MKKDLLKMDDLSKEEILDILNLADQLKYEQKHSIEHPLLKGKSLGMIFEKASTRTRVSFEVGMYQLGGNALFLSDKELQIGRGEPIEDTARVLSRFIQGIMIRTFSQKEAETLAKYSSIPIINGLTDDEHPCQVLADLMTIRENKNILEGLKVAFVGDGNNMAN
;
A
#
# COMPACT_ATOMS: atom_id res chain seq x y z
N MET A 1 -7.70 16.77 -2.34
CA MET A 1 -6.96 16.29 -3.55
C MET A 1 -6.58 14.84 -3.24
N LYS A 2 -6.73 13.89 -4.18
CA LYS A 2 -6.25 12.53 -3.93
C LYS A 2 -4.72 12.55 -3.84
N LYS A 3 -4.14 11.67 -3.03
CA LYS A 3 -2.72 11.43 -2.97
C LYS A 3 -2.45 9.95 -3.19
N ASP A 4 -1.58 9.63 -4.12
CA ASP A 4 -1.16 8.27 -4.42
C ASP A 4 0.14 7.97 -3.67
N LEU A 5 0.43 6.69 -3.44
CA LEU A 5 1.69 6.18 -2.92
C LEU A 5 2.24 5.14 -3.91
N LEU A 6 2.95 5.59 -4.93
CA LEU A 6 3.51 4.73 -5.97
C LEU A 6 4.97 4.39 -5.72
N LYS A 7 5.71 5.31 -5.12
CA LYS A 7 7.11 5.19 -4.72
C LYS A 7 7.41 6.05 -3.50
N MET A 8 8.54 5.84 -2.85
CA MET A 8 8.91 6.63 -1.67
C MET A 8 9.12 8.11 -1.97
N ASP A 9 9.60 8.45 -3.16
CA ASP A 9 9.81 9.83 -3.61
C ASP A 9 8.52 10.65 -3.75
N ASP A 10 7.35 10.00 -3.72
CA ASP A 10 6.04 10.68 -3.72
C ASP A 10 5.75 11.36 -2.37
N LEU A 11 6.52 11.05 -1.33
CA LEU A 11 6.35 11.55 0.03
C LEU A 11 7.47 12.50 0.44
N SER A 12 7.12 13.60 1.08
CA SER A 12 8.10 14.42 1.80
C SER A 12 8.56 13.73 3.09
N LYS A 13 9.67 14.21 3.67
CA LYS A 13 10.15 13.73 4.98
C LYS A 13 9.07 13.86 6.06
N GLU A 14 8.36 14.98 6.07
CA GLU A 14 7.28 15.26 7.02
C GLU A 14 6.13 14.27 6.87
N GLU A 15 5.72 13.97 5.64
CA GLU A 15 4.66 13.01 5.35
C GLU A 15 5.05 11.59 5.75
N ILE A 16 6.30 11.19 5.53
CA ILE A 16 6.81 9.90 6.01
C ILE A 16 6.72 9.84 7.54
N LEU A 17 7.15 10.88 8.25
CA LEU A 17 7.08 10.94 9.70
C LEU A 17 5.63 10.92 10.21
N ASP A 18 4.71 11.61 9.55
CA ASP A 18 3.28 11.60 9.90
C ASP A 18 2.67 10.21 9.73
N ILE A 19 2.99 9.51 8.65
CA ILE A 19 2.55 8.12 8.44
C ILE A 19 3.09 7.21 9.56
N LEU A 20 4.37 7.33 9.89
CA LEU A 20 4.98 6.53 10.94
C LEU A 20 4.39 6.84 12.33
N ASN A 21 4.12 8.11 12.63
CA ASN A 21 3.49 8.53 13.89
C ASN A 21 2.07 7.98 14.01
N LEU A 22 1.30 8.05 12.93
CA LEU A 22 -0.03 7.46 12.89
C LEU A 22 0.03 5.93 13.05
N ALA A 23 0.99 5.28 12.40
CA ALA A 23 1.18 3.82 12.52
C ALA A 23 1.51 3.40 13.97
N ASP A 24 2.37 4.15 14.68
CA ASP A 24 2.68 3.89 16.09
C ASP A 24 1.44 4.05 16.97
N GLN A 25 0.65 5.12 16.75
CA GLN A 25 -0.60 5.33 17.46
C GLN A 25 -1.57 4.16 17.25
N LEU A 26 -1.83 3.79 16.00
CA LEU A 26 -2.75 2.69 15.66
C LEU A 26 -2.26 1.35 16.19
N LYS A 27 -0.95 1.09 16.16
CA LYS A 27 -0.35 -0.11 16.75
C LYS A 27 -0.54 -0.15 18.27
N TYR A 28 -0.38 0.99 18.95
CA TYR A 28 -0.66 1.12 20.37
C TYR A 28 -2.14 0.87 20.68
N GLU A 29 -3.05 1.52 19.96
CA GLU A 29 -4.50 1.38 20.13
C GLU A 29 -4.94 -0.06 19.91
N GLN A 30 -4.46 -0.71 18.84
CA GLN A 30 -4.75 -2.11 18.57
C GLN A 30 -4.27 -3.03 19.70
N LYS A 31 -3.07 -2.82 20.23
CA LYS A 31 -2.51 -3.60 21.34
C LYS A 31 -3.31 -3.46 22.64
N HIS A 32 -3.96 -2.32 22.84
CA HIS A 32 -4.75 -2.02 24.04
C HIS A 32 -6.26 -2.15 23.81
N SER A 33 -6.69 -2.75 22.69
CA SER A 33 -8.10 -2.94 22.34
C SER A 33 -8.90 -1.64 22.30
N ILE A 34 -8.26 -0.53 21.88
CA ILE A 34 -8.91 0.76 21.66
C ILE A 34 -9.45 0.79 20.23
N GLU A 35 -10.74 1.00 20.07
CA GLU A 35 -11.36 1.07 18.75
C GLU A 35 -10.94 2.32 17.98
N HIS A 36 -10.62 2.14 16.70
CA HIS A 36 -10.20 3.23 15.80
C HIS A 36 -10.77 3.05 14.38
N PRO A 37 -12.09 3.07 14.20
CA PRO A 37 -12.76 2.77 12.92
C PRO A 37 -12.65 3.93 11.91
N LEU A 38 -11.42 4.36 11.59
CA LEU A 38 -11.12 5.50 10.73
C LEU A 38 -11.61 5.33 9.28
N LEU A 39 -11.76 4.09 8.83
CA LEU A 39 -12.20 3.76 7.47
C LEU A 39 -13.60 3.14 7.43
N LYS A 40 -14.43 3.42 8.45
CA LYS A 40 -15.83 2.93 8.49
C LYS A 40 -16.59 3.31 7.21
N GLY A 41 -17.17 2.29 6.55
CA GLY A 41 -17.91 2.45 5.30
C GLY A 41 -17.05 2.68 4.06
N LYS A 42 -15.72 2.52 4.16
CA LYS A 42 -14.80 2.58 3.02
C LYS A 42 -14.44 1.17 2.55
N SER A 43 -14.22 1.06 1.25
CA SER A 43 -13.77 -0.19 0.61
C SER A 43 -12.46 0.05 -0.13
N LEU A 44 -11.52 -0.89 0.05
CA LEU A 44 -10.25 -0.97 -0.66
C LEU A 44 -10.30 -2.13 -1.65
N GLY A 45 -10.10 -1.85 -2.94
CA GLY A 45 -9.86 -2.90 -3.93
C GLY A 45 -8.38 -3.29 -3.94
N MET A 46 -8.09 -4.57 -3.87
CA MET A 46 -6.72 -5.08 -3.86
C MET A 46 -6.47 -5.90 -5.11
N ILE A 47 -5.84 -5.30 -6.13
CA ILE A 47 -5.51 -5.97 -7.39
C ILE A 47 -4.20 -6.73 -7.21
N PHE A 48 -4.23 -8.04 -7.50
CA PHE A 48 -3.07 -8.92 -7.40
C PHE A 48 -2.80 -9.64 -8.73
N GLU A 49 -1.68 -9.32 -9.36
CA GLU A 49 -1.08 -10.08 -10.47
C GLU A 49 0.03 -10.99 -9.98
N LYS A 50 0.67 -10.63 -8.87
CA LYS A 50 1.65 -11.46 -8.16
C LYS A 50 1.07 -11.95 -6.84
N ALA A 51 1.09 -13.26 -6.60
CA ALA A 51 0.66 -13.84 -5.33
C ALA A 51 1.49 -13.30 -4.15
N SER A 52 0.83 -13.01 -3.03
CA SER A 52 1.47 -12.67 -1.77
C SER A 52 0.55 -12.88 -0.60
N THR A 53 0.90 -13.82 0.26
CA THR A 53 0.16 -14.07 1.50
C THR A 53 0.27 -12.89 2.46
N ARG A 54 1.49 -12.39 2.69
CA ARG A 54 1.75 -11.30 3.66
C ARG A 54 1.04 -10.01 3.25
N THR A 55 1.19 -9.57 2.01
CA THR A 55 0.53 -8.35 1.52
C THR A 55 -0.99 -8.47 1.60
N ARG A 56 -1.55 -9.61 1.17
CA ARG A 56 -2.99 -9.84 1.24
C ARG A 56 -3.50 -9.76 2.66
N VAL A 57 -2.94 -10.55 3.57
CA VAL A 57 -3.39 -10.62 4.95
C VAL A 57 -3.23 -9.27 5.66
N SER A 58 -2.11 -8.56 5.47
CA SER A 58 -1.89 -7.28 6.13
C SER A 58 -2.90 -6.21 5.70
N PHE A 59 -3.23 -6.12 4.42
CA PHE A 59 -4.25 -5.17 3.95
C PHE A 59 -5.68 -5.58 4.33
N GLU A 60 -6.03 -6.87 4.25
CA GLU A 60 -7.36 -7.36 4.67
C GLU A 60 -7.59 -7.10 6.16
N VAL A 61 -6.63 -7.49 7.01
CA VAL A 61 -6.72 -7.30 8.46
C VAL A 61 -6.66 -5.81 8.82
N GLY A 62 -5.77 -5.04 8.20
CA GLY A 62 -5.67 -3.60 8.43
C GLY A 62 -6.97 -2.87 8.10
N MET A 63 -7.60 -3.17 6.97
CA MET A 63 -8.90 -2.60 6.61
C MET A 63 -9.99 -2.98 7.61
N TYR A 64 -10.03 -4.24 8.05
CA TYR A 64 -10.97 -4.69 9.07
C TYR A 64 -10.78 -3.96 10.40
N GLN A 65 -9.54 -3.83 10.89
CA GLN A 65 -9.22 -3.13 12.13
C GLN A 65 -9.57 -1.65 12.09
N LEU A 66 -9.46 -1.04 10.91
CA LEU A 66 -9.86 0.35 10.68
C LEU A 66 -11.37 0.52 10.38
N GLY A 67 -12.17 -0.54 10.50
CA GLY A 67 -13.63 -0.51 10.29
C GLY A 67 -14.06 -0.45 8.82
N GLY A 68 -13.13 -0.65 7.89
CA GLY A 68 -13.37 -0.70 6.46
C GLY A 68 -13.52 -2.13 5.93
N ASN A 69 -13.60 -2.27 4.61
CA ASN A 69 -13.71 -3.52 3.90
C ASN A 69 -12.63 -3.64 2.82
N ALA A 70 -12.06 -4.82 2.64
CA ALA A 70 -11.11 -5.12 1.57
C ALA A 70 -11.71 -6.12 0.58
N LEU A 71 -11.53 -5.84 -0.71
CA LEU A 71 -11.96 -6.70 -1.82
C LEU A 71 -10.72 -7.29 -2.48
N PHE A 72 -10.56 -8.59 -2.39
CA PHE A 72 -9.49 -9.28 -3.12
C PHE A 72 -9.88 -9.41 -4.59
N LEU A 73 -9.06 -8.88 -5.47
CA LEU A 73 -9.28 -8.81 -6.91
C LEU A 73 -8.10 -9.47 -7.63
N SER A 74 -8.26 -10.75 -7.97
CA SER A 74 -7.25 -11.47 -8.77
C SER A 74 -7.34 -11.05 -10.23
N ASP A 75 -6.21 -10.82 -10.89
CA ASP A 75 -6.12 -10.59 -12.34
C ASP A 75 -6.84 -11.66 -13.16
N LYS A 76 -6.76 -12.92 -12.70
CA LYS A 76 -7.43 -14.07 -13.35
C LYS A 76 -8.96 -13.98 -13.33
N GLU A 77 -9.53 -13.24 -12.39
CA GLU A 77 -10.96 -13.05 -12.20
C GLU A 77 -11.44 -11.71 -12.75
N LEU A 78 -10.54 -10.75 -12.94
CA LEU A 78 -10.82 -9.44 -13.50
C LEU A 78 -10.79 -9.44 -15.02
N GLN A 79 -11.43 -8.45 -15.63
CA GLN A 79 -11.41 -8.26 -17.08
C GLN A 79 -10.03 -7.77 -17.59
N ILE A 80 -9.17 -7.21 -16.73
CA ILE A 80 -7.77 -6.89 -17.03
C ILE A 80 -7.06 -8.14 -17.58
N GLY A 81 -7.18 -9.27 -16.89
CA GLY A 81 -6.62 -10.55 -17.35
C GLY A 81 -7.21 -11.07 -18.68
N ARG A 82 -8.26 -10.43 -19.19
CA ARG A 82 -8.92 -10.74 -20.46
C ARG A 82 -8.73 -9.65 -21.52
N GLY A 83 -7.82 -8.67 -21.27
CA GLY A 83 -7.45 -7.61 -22.20
C GLY A 83 -8.23 -6.31 -22.05
N GLU A 84 -8.96 -6.09 -20.94
CA GLU A 84 -9.50 -4.76 -20.63
C GLU A 84 -8.35 -3.80 -20.33
N PRO A 85 -8.33 -2.60 -20.94
CA PRO A 85 -7.32 -1.59 -20.61
C PRO A 85 -7.37 -1.19 -19.13
N ILE A 86 -6.20 -1.06 -18.50
CA ILE A 86 -6.10 -0.70 -17.07
C ILE A 86 -6.76 0.66 -16.78
N GLU A 87 -6.80 1.56 -17.75
CA GLU A 87 -7.45 2.87 -17.69
C GLU A 87 -8.97 2.75 -17.48
N ASP A 88 -9.60 1.75 -18.09
CA ASP A 88 -11.04 1.54 -17.98
C ASP A 88 -11.36 0.90 -16.62
N THR A 89 -10.58 -0.08 -16.20
CA THR A 89 -10.67 -0.63 -14.83
C THR A 89 -10.51 0.47 -13.78
N ALA A 90 -9.55 1.39 -13.95
CA ALA A 90 -9.35 2.53 -13.04
C ALA A 90 -10.60 3.41 -12.92
N ARG A 91 -11.22 3.75 -14.06
CA ARG A 91 -12.43 4.58 -14.11
C ARG A 91 -13.63 3.87 -13.47
N VAL A 92 -13.80 2.58 -13.76
CA VAL A 92 -14.91 1.77 -13.23
C VAL A 92 -14.77 1.62 -11.72
N LEU A 93 -13.63 1.14 -11.21
CA LEU A 93 -13.42 0.92 -9.79
C LEU A 93 -13.54 2.21 -8.98
N SER A 94 -13.10 3.35 -9.54
CA SER A 94 -13.24 4.66 -8.90
C SER A 94 -14.69 5.07 -8.60
N ARG A 95 -15.69 4.42 -9.21
CA ARG A 95 -17.11 4.68 -8.97
C ARG A 95 -17.68 3.83 -7.83
N PHE A 96 -17.00 2.75 -7.45
CA PHE A 96 -17.50 1.79 -6.48
C PHE A 96 -16.78 1.81 -5.14
N ILE A 97 -15.45 2.08 -5.14
CA ILE A 97 -14.59 1.95 -3.97
C ILE A 97 -13.82 3.24 -3.66
N GLN A 98 -13.13 3.29 -2.53
CA GLN A 98 -12.50 4.53 -2.05
C GLN A 98 -10.97 4.51 -2.11
N GLY A 99 -10.37 3.40 -2.50
CA GLY A 99 -8.93 3.26 -2.73
C GLY A 99 -8.63 1.96 -3.46
N ILE A 100 -7.48 1.91 -4.13
CA ILE A 100 -6.98 0.68 -4.76
C ILE A 100 -5.55 0.44 -4.27
N MET A 101 -5.26 -0.78 -3.84
CA MET A 101 -3.92 -1.30 -3.74
C MET A 101 -3.66 -2.19 -4.96
N ILE A 102 -2.51 -2.01 -5.60
CA ILE A 102 -2.08 -2.85 -6.72
C ILE A 102 -0.75 -3.52 -6.42
N ARG A 103 -0.66 -4.80 -6.72
CA ARG A 103 0.57 -5.59 -6.69
C ARG A 103 0.76 -6.26 -8.04
N THR A 104 1.66 -5.71 -8.84
CA THR A 104 1.88 -6.05 -10.24
C THR A 104 3.37 -6.20 -10.57
N PHE A 105 3.70 -6.35 -11.83
CA PHE A 105 5.07 -6.38 -12.34
C PHE A 105 5.54 -4.98 -12.74
N SER A 106 4.74 -4.26 -13.51
CA SER A 106 5.14 -3.00 -14.14
C SER A 106 4.81 -1.79 -13.28
N GLN A 107 5.83 -0.97 -12.97
CA GLN A 107 5.62 0.33 -12.33
C GLN A 107 4.73 1.25 -13.19
N LYS A 108 4.89 1.20 -14.52
CA LYS A 108 4.06 1.98 -15.44
C LYS A 108 2.58 1.63 -15.37
N GLU A 109 2.25 0.40 -15.06
CA GLU A 109 0.86 -0.03 -14.87
C GLU A 109 0.24 0.61 -13.62
N ALA A 110 0.96 0.61 -12.50
CA ALA A 110 0.55 1.30 -11.28
C ALA A 110 0.38 2.82 -11.52
N GLU A 111 1.30 3.44 -12.27
CA GLU A 111 1.23 4.85 -12.65
C GLU A 111 0.03 5.14 -13.57
N THR A 112 -0.25 4.24 -14.51
CA THR A 112 -1.41 4.38 -15.41
C THR A 112 -2.71 4.27 -14.62
N LEU A 113 -2.81 3.27 -13.73
CA LEU A 113 -3.96 3.13 -12.83
C LEU A 113 -4.16 4.41 -12.00
N ALA A 114 -3.09 4.97 -11.45
CA ALA A 114 -3.14 6.22 -10.68
C ALA A 114 -3.59 7.41 -11.53
N LYS A 115 -3.09 7.53 -12.75
CA LYS A 115 -3.44 8.62 -13.67
C LYS A 115 -4.92 8.68 -14.01
N TYR A 116 -5.55 7.51 -14.22
CA TYR A 116 -6.95 7.43 -14.66
C TYR A 116 -7.94 7.19 -13.52
N SER A 117 -7.46 6.94 -12.31
CA SER A 117 -8.29 6.79 -11.12
C SER A 117 -8.61 8.15 -10.48
N SER A 118 -9.82 8.33 -9.96
CA SER A 118 -10.20 9.48 -9.12
C SER A 118 -10.03 9.22 -7.61
N ILE A 119 -9.62 8.01 -7.24
CA ILE A 119 -9.38 7.56 -5.86
C ILE A 119 -7.89 7.24 -5.66
N PRO A 120 -7.37 7.25 -4.41
CA PRO A 120 -5.97 6.95 -4.11
C PRO A 120 -5.53 5.56 -4.58
N ILE A 121 -4.30 5.49 -5.09
CA ILE A 121 -3.64 4.25 -5.46
C ILE A 121 -2.44 4.01 -4.54
N ILE A 122 -2.33 2.79 -4.04
CA ILE A 122 -1.22 2.32 -3.20
C ILE A 122 -0.48 1.22 -3.96
N ASN A 123 0.81 1.43 -4.18
CA ASN A 123 1.69 0.40 -4.71
C ASN A 123 2.03 -0.63 -3.61
N GLY A 124 1.48 -1.83 -3.72
CA GLY A 124 1.79 -2.96 -2.84
C GLY A 124 3.06 -3.72 -3.21
N LEU A 125 3.52 -3.58 -4.43
CA LEU A 125 4.82 -3.97 -5.01
C LEU A 125 4.74 -3.92 -6.54
N THR A 126 5.78 -3.40 -7.15
CA THR A 126 6.14 -3.63 -8.56
C THR A 126 7.53 -4.25 -8.64
N ASP A 127 8.08 -4.44 -9.84
CA ASP A 127 9.47 -4.88 -9.99
C ASP A 127 10.48 -3.80 -9.61
N ASP A 128 10.07 -2.53 -9.67
CA ASP A 128 10.93 -1.37 -9.42
C ASP A 128 10.77 -0.80 -8.01
N GLU A 129 9.57 -0.87 -7.40
CA GLU A 129 9.22 -0.11 -6.21
C GLU A 129 8.41 -0.91 -5.19
N HIS A 130 8.71 -0.72 -3.89
CA HIS A 130 7.93 -1.30 -2.79
C HIS A 130 7.78 -0.33 -1.60
N PRO A 131 7.07 0.81 -1.75
CA PRO A 131 6.99 1.84 -0.72
C PRO A 131 6.42 1.35 0.61
N CYS A 132 5.46 0.41 0.59
CA CYS A 132 4.90 -0.18 1.81
C CYS A 132 5.95 -0.93 2.64
N GLN A 133 6.92 -1.60 1.99
CA GLN A 133 7.99 -2.29 2.69
C GLN A 133 8.97 -1.31 3.31
N VAL A 134 9.36 -0.26 2.57
CA VAL A 134 10.26 0.78 3.10
C VAL A 134 9.67 1.45 4.34
N LEU A 135 8.37 1.78 4.33
CA LEU A 135 7.69 2.34 5.50
C LEU A 135 7.69 1.37 6.69
N ALA A 136 7.48 0.07 6.45
CA ALA A 136 7.54 -0.95 7.50
C ALA A 136 8.97 -1.12 8.08
N ASP A 137 9.99 -1.05 7.23
CA ASP A 137 11.40 -1.12 7.65
C ASP A 137 11.77 0.11 8.47
N LEU A 138 11.38 1.31 8.04
CA LEU A 138 11.59 2.56 8.80
C LEU A 138 10.91 2.50 10.17
N MET A 139 9.67 1.99 10.24
CA MET A 139 8.97 1.79 11.51
C MET A 139 9.73 0.82 12.42
N THR A 140 10.18 -0.31 11.89
CA THR A 140 10.95 -1.32 12.63
C THR A 140 12.28 -0.76 13.14
N ILE A 141 12.99 0.00 12.31
CA ILE A 141 14.24 0.68 12.71
C ILE A 141 13.95 1.66 13.85
N ARG A 142 12.92 2.49 13.72
CA ARG A 142 12.53 3.46 14.75
C ARG A 142 12.18 2.80 16.08
N GLU A 143 11.43 1.71 16.06
CA GLU A 143 11.07 0.94 17.27
C GLU A 143 12.29 0.36 18.00
N ASN A 144 13.35 0.00 17.26
CA ASN A 144 14.54 -0.62 17.84
C ASN A 144 15.69 0.34 18.14
N LYS A 145 15.76 1.48 17.45
CA LYS A 145 16.85 2.44 17.56
C LYS A 145 16.42 3.80 18.13
N ASN A 146 15.13 4.10 18.18
CA ASN A 146 14.52 5.37 18.57
C ASN A 146 14.91 6.58 17.69
N ILE A 147 15.73 6.38 16.68
CA ILE A 147 16.18 7.39 15.71
C ILE A 147 16.13 6.80 14.31
N LEU A 148 16.03 7.66 13.30
CA LEU A 148 16.17 7.31 11.88
C LEU A 148 17.35 8.03 11.24
N GLU A 149 17.63 9.26 11.70
CA GLU A 149 18.62 10.11 11.10
C GLU A 149 20.06 9.68 11.47
N GLY A 150 20.96 9.70 10.48
CA GLY A 150 22.38 9.38 10.68
C GLY A 150 22.71 7.89 10.82
N LEU A 151 21.75 7.00 10.70
CA LEU A 151 21.99 5.56 10.74
C LEU A 151 22.66 5.07 9.46
N LYS A 152 23.59 4.12 9.63
CA LYS A 152 24.17 3.36 8.52
C LYS A 152 23.43 2.04 8.42
N VAL A 153 22.78 1.82 7.28
CA VAL A 153 22.05 0.58 6.99
C VAL A 153 22.85 -0.22 5.96
N ALA A 154 23.03 -1.50 6.21
CA ALA A 154 23.63 -2.44 5.26
C ALA A 154 22.58 -3.50 4.90
N PHE A 155 22.35 -3.68 3.60
CA PHE A 155 21.57 -4.79 3.07
C PHE A 155 22.53 -5.89 2.65
N VAL A 156 22.27 -7.12 3.12
CA VAL A 156 23.05 -8.32 2.76
C VAL A 156 22.08 -9.36 2.24
N GLY A 157 22.03 -9.55 0.94
CA GLY A 157 21.12 -10.46 0.26
C GLY A 157 21.30 -10.49 -1.25
N ASP A 158 20.40 -11.12 -1.95
CA ASP A 158 20.44 -11.30 -3.42
C ASP A 158 19.95 -10.09 -4.23
N GLY A 159 19.56 -9.01 -3.58
CA GLY A 159 19.19 -7.75 -4.23
C GLY A 159 17.87 -7.78 -5.00
N ASN A 160 16.99 -8.74 -4.75
CA ASN A 160 15.66 -8.72 -5.36
C ASN A 160 14.79 -7.58 -4.80
N ASN A 161 13.47 -7.69 -4.80
CA ASN A 161 12.49 -6.65 -4.38
C ASN A 161 12.81 -5.86 -3.08
N MET A 162 13.91 -6.16 -2.38
CA MET A 162 14.31 -5.50 -1.14
C MET A 162 15.42 -4.46 -1.33
N ALA A 163 16.07 -4.43 -2.50
CA ALA A 163 17.23 -3.57 -2.77
C ALA A 163 17.01 -2.59 -3.94
N ASN A 164 15.80 -2.54 -4.46
CA ASN A 164 15.40 -1.59 -5.52
C ASN A 164 14.96 -0.26 -4.91
#